data_8a72b0fef703eb09a9ea0b70c4761d9a
#
_entry.id   8a72b0fef703eb09a9ea0b70c4761d9a
#
_cell.length_a   1.000
_cell.length_b   1.000
_cell.length_c   1.000
_cell.angle_alpha   90.00
_cell.angle_beta   90.00
_cell.angle_gamma   90.00
#
_symmetry.space_group_name_H-M   'P 1'
#
loop_
_entity.id
_entity.type
_entity.pdbx_description
1 polymer ?
#
loop_
_entity_poly.entity_id
_entity_poly.type
_entity_poly.pdbx_seq_one_letter_code
_entity_poly.pdbx_strand_id
1 'polypeptide(L)'
;MDNNHLSKLNTLTKNVDKYLENYKIPETARALQDFVDDMSNWYVRRSRERFWAKGMEQDKINAYMTLYTALVTVAKVAAPMIPFMTEDIYRNLVCSIDASAPESVHLCDYPVVNEAWIDKELEENMAHLLDIVVMGRACRNAANIKNRQPIGNMFIKADFTLGDFYKEIIADELNVKNVSSATGKSHK
;
A
#
# COMPACT_ATOMS: atom_id res chain seq x y z
N MET A 1 -5.87 -1.31 6.93
CA MET A 1 -5.47 -1.17 5.51
C MET A 1 -5.30 0.27 5.12
N ASP A 2 -6.35 1.10 5.25
CA ASP A 2 -6.33 2.51 4.84
C ASP A 2 -5.22 3.30 5.53
N ASN A 3 -5.08 3.20 6.86
CA ASN A 3 -4.04 3.89 7.62
C ASN A 3 -2.61 3.52 7.16
N ASN A 4 -2.36 2.23 6.89
CA ASN A 4 -1.06 1.81 6.37
C ASN A 4 -0.77 2.43 5.00
N HIS A 5 -1.78 2.50 4.12
CA HIS A 5 -1.61 3.05 2.80
C HIS A 5 -1.37 4.57 2.84
N LEU A 6 -2.09 5.28 3.71
CA LEU A 6 -1.89 6.72 3.94
C LEU A 6 -0.55 7.01 4.63
N SER A 7 -0.08 6.16 5.55
CA SER A 7 1.25 6.26 6.14
C SER A 7 2.34 6.12 5.06
N LYS A 8 2.28 5.06 4.25
CA LYS A 8 3.19 4.85 3.13
C LYS A 8 3.18 6.01 2.12
N LEU A 9 2.01 6.60 1.84
CA LEU A 9 1.89 7.77 0.97
C LEU A 9 2.66 8.98 1.50
N ASN A 10 2.55 9.25 2.81
CA ASN A 10 3.31 10.33 3.46
C ASN A 10 4.80 10.03 3.51
N THR A 11 5.17 8.78 3.75
CA THR A 11 6.58 8.32 3.68
C THR A 11 7.14 8.46 2.26
N LEU A 12 6.36 8.11 1.22
CA LEU A 12 6.73 8.33 -0.17
C LEU A 12 6.98 9.81 -0.45
N THR A 13 6.03 10.68 -0.13
CA THR A 13 6.13 12.13 -0.35
C THR A 13 7.39 12.71 0.30
N LYS A 14 7.66 12.33 1.55
CA LYS A 14 8.87 12.73 2.28
C LYS A 14 10.16 12.27 1.60
N ASN A 15 10.20 11.03 1.15
CA ASN A 15 11.38 10.47 0.50
C ASN A 15 11.63 11.08 -0.86
N VAL A 16 10.56 11.26 -1.66
CA VAL A 16 10.66 11.86 -3.00
C VAL A 16 11.14 13.30 -2.91
N ASP A 17 10.60 14.10 -2.00
CA ASP A 17 11.04 15.48 -1.76
C ASP A 17 12.55 15.51 -1.48
N LYS A 18 13.01 14.71 -0.52
CA LYS A 18 14.44 14.58 -0.20
C LYS A 18 15.30 14.09 -1.38
N TYR A 19 14.77 13.16 -2.19
CA TYR A 19 15.50 12.66 -3.36
C TYR A 19 15.64 13.74 -4.43
N LEU A 20 14.57 14.49 -4.71
CA LEU A 20 14.59 15.57 -5.68
C LEU A 20 15.52 16.71 -5.24
N GLU A 21 15.50 17.12 -3.97
CA GLU A 21 16.47 18.09 -3.41
C GLU A 21 17.93 17.68 -3.63
N ASN A 22 18.21 16.36 -3.65
CA ASN A 22 19.55 15.82 -3.84
C ASN A 22 19.80 15.31 -5.28
N TYR A 23 18.95 15.66 -6.24
CA TYR A 23 19.06 15.27 -7.65
C TYR A 23 19.09 13.75 -7.89
N LYS A 24 18.48 12.96 -6.97
CA LYS A 24 18.41 11.49 -7.03
C LYS A 24 17.21 11.02 -7.85
N ILE A 25 17.22 11.30 -9.14
CA ILE A 25 16.09 11.01 -10.04
C ILE A 25 15.78 9.51 -10.15
N PRO A 26 16.77 8.58 -10.29
CA PRO A 26 16.47 7.15 -10.35
C PRO A 26 15.82 6.61 -9.06
N GLU A 27 16.23 7.10 -7.89
CA GLU A 27 15.64 6.70 -6.60
C GLU A 27 14.20 7.20 -6.48
N THR A 28 13.93 8.41 -6.95
CA THR A 28 12.57 8.97 -7.02
C THR A 28 11.67 8.10 -7.89
N ALA A 29 12.13 7.74 -9.10
CA ALA A 29 11.36 6.91 -10.01
C ALA A 29 11.03 5.52 -9.40
N ARG A 30 12.02 4.88 -8.74
CA ARG A 30 11.82 3.59 -8.08
C ARG A 30 10.82 3.70 -6.93
N ALA A 31 10.97 4.71 -6.07
CA ALA A 31 10.06 4.91 -4.95
C ALA A 31 8.60 5.11 -5.40
N LEU A 32 8.39 5.86 -6.48
CA LEU A 32 7.07 6.02 -7.10
C LEU A 32 6.55 4.70 -7.66
N GLN A 33 7.37 3.96 -8.39
CA GLN A 33 7.02 2.65 -8.96
C GLN A 33 6.62 1.67 -7.85
N ASP A 34 7.45 1.52 -6.83
CA ASP A 34 7.21 0.60 -5.71
C ASP A 34 5.89 0.93 -4.99
N PHE A 35 5.59 2.21 -4.80
CA PHE A 35 4.33 2.63 -4.19
C PHE A 35 3.11 2.32 -5.08
N VAL A 36 3.20 2.58 -6.38
CA VAL A 36 2.11 2.30 -7.34
C VAL A 36 1.87 0.79 -7.43
N ASP A 37 2.92 -0.02 -7.43
CA ASP A 37 2.84 -1.47 -7.42
C ASP A 37 2.17 -1.99 -6.13
N ASP A 38 2.55 -1.46 -4.97
CA ASP A 38 1.92 -1.79 -3.68
C ASP A 38 0.44 -1.36 -3.66
N MET A 39 0.14 -0.15 -4.12
CA MET A 39 -1.23 0.35 -4.21
C MET A 39 -2.10 -0.56 -5.09
N SER A 40 -1.64 -0.93 -6.27
CA SER A 40 -2.39 -1.74 -7.23
C SER A 40 -2.51 -3.21 -6.77
N ASN A 41 -1.38 -3.84 -6.47
CA ASN A 41 -1.31 -5.29 -6.23
C ASN A 41 -1.74 -5.67 -4.81
N TRP A 42 -1.73 -4.72 -3.89
CA TRP A 42 -2.09 -4.99 -2.50
C TRP A 42 -3.34 -4.21 -2.07
N TYR A 43 -3.30 -2.88 -2.01
CA TYR A 43 -4.40 -2.08 -1.50
C TYR A 43 -5.68 -2.24 -2.33
N VAL A 44 -5.63 -1.98 -3.64
CA VAL A 44 -6.81 -2.05 -4.53
C VAL A 44 -7.33 -3.47 -4.61
N ARG A 45 -6.46 -4.46 -4.76
CA ARG A 45 -6.85 -5.87 -4.84
C ARG A 45 -7.59 -6.34 -3.58
N ARG A 46 -7.08 -6.00 -2.39
CA ARG A 46 -7.72 -6.38 -1.12
C ARG A 46 -8.96 -5.57 -0.79
N SER A 47 -9.05 -4.33 -1.27
CA SER A 47 -10.22 -3.48 -1.07
C SER A 47 -11.32 -3.73 -2.11
N ARG A 48 -11.15 -4.69 -3.01
CA ARG A 48 -12.09 -4.95 -4.10
C ARG A 48 -13.53 -5.20 -3.61
N GLU A 49 -13.70 -6.03 -2.59
CA GLU A 49 -15.02 -6.32 -2.01
C GLU A 49 -15.67 -5.08 -1.41
N ARG A 50 -14.88 -4.21 -0.78
CA ARG A 50 -15.33 -2.92 -0.25
C ARG A 50 -15.83 -2.00 -1.36
N PHE A 51 -15.09 -1.90 -2.47
CA PHE A 51 -15.50 -1.10 -3.63
C PHE A 51 -16.78 -1.61 -4.28
N TRP A 52 -17.00 -2.91 -4.31
CA TRP A 52 -18.17 -3.54 -4.95
C TRP A 52 -19.34 -3.79 -4.00
N ALA A 53 -19.19 -3.53 -2.70
CA ALA A 53 -20.29 -3.63 -1.75
C ALA A 53 -21.50 -2.81 -2.18
N LYS A 54 -22.70 -3.29 -1.87
CA LYS A 54 -23.94 -2.56 -2.15
C LYS A 54 -24.06 -1.34 -1.22
N GLY A 55 -24.60 -0.24 -1.76
CA GLY A 55 -24.77 0.99 -1.00
C GLY A 55 -23.49 1.81 -0.88
N MET A 56 -23.52 2.88 -0.09
CA MET A 56 -22.42 3.80 0.19
C MET A 56 -22.19 3.89 1.70
N GLU A 57 -21.89 2.76 2.31
CA GLU A 57 -21.56 2.70 3.73
C GLU A 57 -20.19 3.36 4.02
N GLN A 58 -19.96 3.75 5.27
CA GLN A 58 -18.77 4.50 5.67
C GLN A 58 -17.45 3.79 5.28
N ASP A 59 -17.40 2.47 5.39
CA ASP A 59 -16.21 1.70 5.02
C ASP A 59 -15.88 1.81 3.53
N LYS A 60 -16.90 1.77 2.67
CA LYS A 60 -16.74 1.98 1.23
C LYS A 60 -16.29 3.40 0.90
N ILE A 61 -16.89 4.40 1.57
CA ILE A 61 -16.48 5.81 1.43
C ILE A 61 -15.01 5.96 1.83
N ASN A 62 -14.60 5.39 2.96
CA ASN A 62 -13.23 5.44 3.43
C ASN A 62 -12.26 4.82 2.40
N ALA A 63 -12.62 3.67 1.82
CA ALA A 63 -11.81 3.03 0.80
C ALA A 63 -11.63 3.91 -0.46
N TYR A 64 -12.73 4.51 -0.96
CA TYR A 64 -12.66 5.43 -2.10
C TYR A 64 -11.86 6.69 -1.78
N MET A 65 -12.08 7.29 -0.61
CA MET A 65 -11.35 8.51 -0.22
C MET A 65 -9.86 8.25 -0.04
N THR A 66 -9.49 7.10 0.51
CA THR A 66 -8.08 6.70 0.62
C THR A 66 -7.44 6.54 -0.76
N LEU A 67 -8.12 5.84 -1.68
CA LEU A 67 -7.63 5.66 -3.04
C LEU A 67 -7.55 6.99 -3.81
N TYR A 68 -8.56 7.83 -3.70
CA TYR A 68 -8.61 9.16 -4.30
C TYR A 68 -7.44 10.02 -3.80
N THR A 69 -7.25 10.08 -2.48
CA THR A 69 -6.13 10.82 -1.87
C THR A 69 -4.79 10.31 -2.37
N ALA A 70 -4.62 8.99 -2.46
CA ALA A 70 -3.38 8.40 -2.96
C ALA A 70 -3.13 8.75 -4.43
N LEU A 71 -4.12 8.62 -5.30
CA LEU A 71 -3.99 8.91 -6.72
C LEU A 71 -3.69 10.39 -7.00
N VAL A 72 -4.40 11.29 -6.33
CA VAL A 72 -4.17 12.75 -6.49
C VAL A 72 -2.79 13.16 -5.96
N THR A 73 -2.39 12.61 -4.80
CA THR A 73 -1.07 12.92 -4.24
C THR A 73 0.05 12.36 -5.11
N VAL A 74 -0.06 11.12 -5.58
CA VAL A 74 0.92 10.52 -6.51
C VAL A 74 0.99 11.32 -7.80
N ALA A 75 -0.13 11.77 -8.37
CA ALA A 75 -0.14 12.62 -9.56
C ALA A 75 0.66 13.91 -9.33
N LYS A 76 0.46 14.59 -8.19
CA LYS A 76 1.20 15.81 -7.84
C LYS A 76 2.69 15.54 -7.62
N VAL A 77 3.03 14.47 -6.88
CA VAL A 77 4.42 14.10 -6.56
C VAL A 77 5.20 13.69 -7.82
N ALA A 78 4.55 12.99 -8.75
CA ALA A 78 5.15 12.48 -9.98
C ALA A 78 5.12 13.50 -11.14
N ALA A 79 4.40 14.61 -11.02
CA ALA A 79 4.23 15.59 -12.09
C ALA A 79 5.55 16.11 -12.71
N PRO A 80 6.63 16.35 -11.94
CA PRO A 80 7.91 16.77 -12.52
C PRO A 80 8.56 15.72 -13.42
N MET A 81 8.22 14.43 -13.27
CA MET A 81 8.84 13.31 -13.98
C MET A 81 8.00 12.80 -15.15
N ILE A 82 6.69 12.72 -14.98
CA ILE A 82 5.73 12.19 -15.98
C ILE A 82 4.59 13.18 -16.22
N PRO A 83 4.87 14.39 -16.73
CA PRO A 83 3.95 15.52 -16.72
C PRO A 83 2.63 15.26 -17.45
N PHE A 84 2.64 14.54 -18.58
CA PHE A 84 1.43 14.35 -19.38
C PHE A 84 0.44 13.38 -18.73
N MET A 85 0.93 12.26 -18.18
CA MET A 85 0.08 11.29 -17.52
C MET A 85 -0.52 11.85 -16.24
N THR A 86 0.28 12.57 -15.45
CA THR A 86 -0.19 13.16 -14.19
C THR A 86 -1.19 14.29 -14.42
N GLU A 87 -1.02 15.06 -15.49
CA GLU A 87 -2.00 16.07 -15.91
C GLU A 87 -3.35 15.41 -16.25
N ASP A 88 -3.34 14.34 -17.03
CA ASP A 88 -4.56 13.63 -17.41
C ASP A 88 -5.27 13.03 -16.18
N ILE A 89 -4.53 12.38 -15.28
CA ILE A 89 -5.07 11.87 -14.02
C ILE A 89 -5.69 12.98 -13.18
N TYR A 90 -4.97 14.09 -13.00
CA TYR A 90 -5.44 15.22 -12.19
C TYR A 90 -6.70 15.85 -12.77
N ARG A 91 -6.74 16.09 -14.07
CA ARG A 91 -7.90 16.68 -14.72
C ARG A 91 -9.13 15.80 -14.62
N ASN A 92 -8.97 14.49 -14.76
CA ASN A 92 -10.07 13.54 -14.63
C ASN A 92 -10.56 13.39 -13.19
N LEU A 93 -9.66 13.40 -12.19
CA LEU A 93 -10.03 13.17 -10.80
C LEU A 93 -10.42 14.44 -10.05
N VAL A 94 -9.82 15.59 -10.37
CA VAL A 94 -10.00 16.83 -9.61
C VAL A 94 -10.78 17.86 -10.41
N CYS A 95 -10.30 18.29 -11.58
CA CYS A 95 -10.97 19.35 -12.33
C CYS A 95 -12.38 18.98 -12.81
N SER A 96 -12.67 17.69 -13.00
CA SER A 96 -13.99 17.21 -13.41
C SER A 96 -15.06 17.38 -12.33
N ILE A 97 -14.66 17.51 -11.05
CA ILE A 97 -15.58 17.58 -9.90
C ILE A 97 -15.45 18.86 -9.10
N ASP A 98 -14.34 19.58 -9.19
CA ASP A 98 -14.09 20.84 -8.49
C ASP A 98 -13.62 21.92 -9.47
N ALA A 99 -14.55 22.77 -9.87
CA ALA A 99 -14.26 23.89 -10.78
C ALA A 99 -13.40 25.02 -10.13
N SER A 100 -13.21 24.99 -8.82
CA SER A 100 -12.37 25.95 -8.09
C SER A 100 -10.90 25.50 -7.97
N ALA A 101 -10.62 24.23 -8.28
CA ALA A 101 -9.28 23.68 -8.26
C ALA A 101 -8.41 24.31 -9.38
N PRO A 102 -7.07 24.36 -9.19
CA PRO A 102 -6.17 24.76 -10.28
C PRO A 102 -6.44 23.96 -11.56
N GLU A 103 -6.42 24.61 -12.71
CA GLU A 103 -6.75 23.97 -14.01
C GLU A 103 -5.73 22.91 -14.47
N SER A 104 -4.57 22.85 -13.82
CA SER A 104 -3.49 21.94 -14.14
C SER A 104 -2.79 21.47 -12.87
N VAL A 105 -2.32 20.20 -12.87
CA VAL A 105 -1.50 19.66 -11.79
C VAL A 105 -0.23 20.48 -11.57
N HIS A 106 0.30 21.08 -12.63
CA HIS A 106 1.51 21.89 -12.60
C HIS A 106 1.33 23.28 -11.97
N LEU A 107 0.09 23.69 -11.72
CA LEU A 107 -0.26 24.91 -10.99
C LEU A 107 -0.59 24.65 -9.51
N CYS A 108 -0.55 23.39 -9.10
CA CYS A 108 -0.77 23.00 -7.72
C CYS A 108 0.50 23.19 -6.89
N ASP A 109 0.30 23.47 -5.60
CA ASP A 109 1.39 23.34 -4.64
C ASP A 109 1.85 21.89 -4.52
N TYR A 110 3.17 21.70 -4.33
CA TYR A 110 3.74 20.38 -4.08
C TYR A 110 3.19 19.81 -2.76
N PRO A 111 2.87 18.51 -2.69
CA PRO A 111 2.25 17.93 -1.49
C PRO A 111 3.12 18.08 -0.25
N VAL A 112 2.52 18.56 0.82
CA VAL A 112 3.18 18.67 2.13
C VAL A 112 2.98 17.39 2.92
N VAL A 113 4.06 16.92 3.54
CA VAL A 113 4.03 15.71 4.38
C VAL A 113 3.28 15.97 5.68
N ASN A 114 2.34 15.09 6.02
CA ASN A 114 1.75 15.07 7.35
C ASN A 114 2.46 14.01 8.21
N GLU A 115 3.44 14.44 8.99
CA GLU A 115 4.25 13.55 9.85
C GLU A 115 3.39 12.77 10.87
N ALA A 116 2.25 13.31 11.30
CA ALA A 116 1.35 12.63 12.23
C ALA A 116 0.66 11.40 11.62
N TRP A 117 0.67 11.27 10.30
CA TRP A 117 0.10 10.12 9.61
C TRP A 117 1.12 9.02 9.32
N ILE A 118 2.42 9.28 9.59
CA ILE A 118 3.48 8.29 9.40
C ILE A 118 3.55 7.40 10.63
N ASP A 119 3.15 6.15 10.46
CA ASP A 119 3.22 5.08 11.47
C ASP A 119 4.25 4.04 11.02
N LYS A 120 5.48 4.18 11.51
CA LYS A 120 6.59 3.31 11.13
C LYS A 120 6.40 1.88 11.63
N GLU A 121 5.84 1.69 12.81
CA GLU A 121 5.57 0.36 13.35
C GLU A 121 4.55 -0.38 12.48
N LEU A 122 3.49 0.31 12.07
CA LEU A 122 2.48 -0.24 11.15
C LEU A 122 3.10 -0.59 9.79
N GLU A 123 3.95 0.28 9.23
CA GLU A 123 4.63 0.02 7.95
C GLU A 123 5.55 -1.20 8.04
N GLU A 124 6.34 -1.34 9.10
CA GLU A 124 7.24 -2.46 9.34
C GLU A 124 6.48 -3.78 9.53
N ASN A 125 5.44 -3.78 10.36
CA ASN A 125 4.61 -4.96 10.57
C ASN A 125 3.92 -5.42 9.26
N MET A 126 3.48 -4.47 8.43
CA MET A 126 2.91 -4.79 7.12
C MET A 126 3.98 -5.30 6.14
N ALA A 127 5.21 -4.81 6.19
CA ALA A 127 6.32 -5.34 5.40
C ALA A 127 6.64 -6.79 5.79
N HIS A 128 6.75 -7.08 7.07
CA HIS A 128 6.92 -8.46 7.58
C HIS A 128 5.79 -9.38 7.13
N LEU A 129 4.54 -8.90 7.18
CA LEU A 129 3.39 -9.67 6.69
C LEU A 129 3.53 -9.99 5.19
N LEU A 130 3.92 -9.03 4.37
CA LEU A 130 4.10 -9.24 2.94
C LEU A 130 5.20 -10.27 2.65
N ASP A 131 6.32 -10.21 3.36
CA ASP A 131 7.42 -11.18 3.24
C ASP A 131 6.92 -12.60 3.59
N ILE A 132 6.14 -12.74 4.65
CA ILE A 132 5.54 -14.02 5.05
C ILE A 132 4.60 -14.54 3.96
N VAL A 133 3.79 -13.67 3.36
CA VAL A 133 2.88 -14.07 2.27
C VAL A 133 3.67 -14.52 1.05
N VAL A 134 4.74 -13.83 0.68
CA VAL A 134 5.63 -14.23 -0.43
C VAL A 134 6.28 -15.59 -0.17
N MET A 135 6.87 -15.78 1.02
CA MET A 135 7.46 -17.05 1.42
C MET A 135 6.41 -18.18 1.47
N GLY A 136 5.23 -17.91 2.00
CA GLY A 136 4.14 -18.87 2.06
C GLY A 136 3.68 -19.33 0.66
N ARG A 137 3.58 -18.41 -0.28
CA ARG A 137 3.29 -18.74 -1.70
C ARG A 137 4.42 -19.56 -2.32
N ALA A 138 5.66 -19.23 -2.05
CA ALA A 138 6.82 -20.02 -2.53
C ALA A 138 6.80 -21.44 -1.98
N CYS A 139 6.51 -21.63 -0.68
CA CYS A 139 6.35 -22.95 -0.07
C CYS A 139 5.21 -23.76 -0.71
N ARG A 140 4.07 -23.13 -0.97
CA ARG A 140 2.93 -23.77 -1.66
C ARG A 140 3.31 -24.22 -3.07
N ASN A 141 4.00 -23.37 -3.82
CA ASN A 141 4.46 -23.70 -5.16
C ASN A 141 5.47 -24.87 -5.15
N ALA A 142 6.42 -24.86 -4.21
CA ALA A 142 7.39 -25.96 -4.07
C ALA A 142 6.73 -27.30 -3.72
N ALA A 143 5.63 -27.27 -2.94
CA ALA A 143 4.84 -28.43 -2.58
C ALA A 143 3.75 -28.81 -3.61
N ASN A 144 3.66 -28.10 -4.75
CA ASN A 144 2.59 -28.22 -5.75
C ASN A 144 1.16 -28.08 -5.18
N ILE A 145 0.98 -27.30 -4.11
CA ILE A 145 -0.31 -27.02 -3.52
C ILE A 145 -0.90 -25.75 -4.14
N LYS A 146 -2.02 -25.87 -4.83
CA LYS A 146 -2.70 -24.72 -5.46
C LYS A 146 -3.20 -23.73 -4.41
N ASN A 147 -3.16 -22.43 -4.69
CA ASN A 147 -3.65 -21.41 -3.74
C ASN A 147 -5.11 -21.60 -3.32
N ARG A 148 -5.95 -22.18 -4.20
CA ARG A 148 -7.36 -22.50 -3.89
C ARG A 148 -7.54 -23.67 -2.93
N GLN A 149 -6.52 -24.49 -2.72
CA GLN A 149 -6.58 -25.62 -1.79
C GLN A 149 -6.33 -25.12 -0.37
N PRO A 150 -7.29 -25.26 0.57
CA PRO A 150 -7.10 -24.83 1.94
C PRO A 150 -6.05 -25.67 2.67
N ILE A 151 -5.25 -25.05 3.51
CA ILE A 151 -4.29 -25.70 4.41
C ILE A 151 -4.81 -25.57 5.84
N GLY A 152 -4.66 -26.62 6.65
CA GLY A 152 -5.14 -26.65 8.03
C GLY A 152 -4.37 -25.69 8.94
N ASN A 153 -3.04 -25.83 8.96
CA ASN A 153 -2.19 -25.07 9.88
C ASN A 153 -0.95 -24.54 9.17
N MET A 154 -0.54 -23.36 9.57
CA MET A 154 0.73 -22.72 9.18
C MET A 154 1.49 -22.29 10.44
N PHE A 155 2.76 -22.61 10.50
CA PHE A 155 3.65 -22.21 11.58
C PHE A 155 4.69 -21.22 11.06
N ILE A 156 4.74 -20.04 11.68
CA ILE A 156 5.70 -18.99 11.34
C ILE A 156 6.75 -18.94 12.46
N LYS A 157 8.01 -19.10 12.09
CA LYS A 157 9.13 -18.87 13.01
C LYS A 157 9.78 -17.55 12.63
N ALA A 158 9.69 -16.56 13.52
CA ALA A 158 10.24 -15.23 13.34
C ALA A 158 10.86 -14.74 14.67
N ASP A 159 11.68 -13.71 14.59
CA ASP A 159 12.27 -12.99 15.72
C ASP A 159 11.35 -11.83 16.20
N PHE A 160 10.22 -11.63 15.55
CA PHE A 160 9.20 -10.66 15.89
C PHE A 160 7.85 -11.35 16.16
N THR A 161 6.95 -10.63 16.85
CA THR A 161 5.59 -11.11 17.16
C THR A 161 4.58 -10.37 16.29
N LEU A 162 3.75 -11.13 15.56
CA LEU A 162 2.62 -10.59 14.81
C LEU A 162 1.33 -10.64 15.64
N GLY A 163 0.63 -9.52 15.73
CA GLY A 163 -0.71 -9.43 16.30
C GLY A 163 -1.74 -10.24 15.48
N ASP A 164 -2.87 -10.55 16.09
CA ASP A 164 -3.89 -11.39 15.46
C ASP A 164 -4.47 -10.81 14.18
N PHE A 165 -4.58 -9.48 14.09
CA PHE A 165 -4.96 -8.77 12.87
C PHE A 165 -4.08 -9.16 11.66
N TYR A 166 -2.77 -9.22 11.84
CA TYR A 166 -1.84 -9.59 10.75
C TYR A 166 -1.93 -11.08 10.41
N LYS A 167 -2.17 -11.95 11.43
CA LYS A 167 -2.36 -13.40 11.21
C LYS A 167 -3.62 -13.69 10.39
N GLU A 168 -4.71 -12.95 10.62
CA GLU A 168 -5.94 -13.06 9.83
C GLU A 168 -5.68 -12.72 8.36
N ILE A 169 -4.95 -11.64 8.08
CA ILE A 169 -4.59 -11.26 6.72
C ILE A 169 -3.73 -12.35 6.05
N ILE A 170 -2.76 -12.92 6.76
CA ILE A 170 -1.92 -14.02 6.25
C ILE A 170 -2.78 -15.26 5.96
N ALA A 171 -3.71 -15.59 6.85
CA ALA A 171 -4.63 -16.71 6.69
C ALA A 171 -5.46 -16.57 5.41
N ASP A 172 -6.02 -15.40 5.17
CA ASP A 172 -6.77 -15.07 3.95
C ASP A 172 -5.90 -15.18 2.68
N GLU A 173 -4.73 -14.54 2.69
CA GLU A 173 -3.85 -14.49 1.51
C GLU A 173 -3.30 -15.85 1.11
N LEU A 174 -3.09 -16.71 2.08
CA LEU A 174 -2.53 -18.04 1.89
C LEU A 174 -3.55 -19.16 1.94
N ASN A 175 -4.84 -18.86 2.13
CA ASN A 175 -5.91 -19.83 2.30
C ASN A 175 -5.56 -20.89 3.36
N VAL A 176 -5.26 -20.42 4.57
CA VAL A 176 -4.87 -21.24 5.73
C VAL A 176 -5.90 -21.06 6.83
N LYS A 177 -6.32 -22.14 7.49
CA LYS A 177 -7.33 -22.06 8.57
C LYS A 177 -6.76 -21.49 9.87
N ASN A 178 -5.55 -21.90 10.24
CA ASN A 178 -4.92 -21.47 11.48
C ASN A 178 -3.47 -21.05 11.23
N VAL A 179 -3.11 -19.83 11.69
CA VAL A 179 -1.76 -19.31 11.64
C VAL A 179 -1.23 -19.18 13.06
N SER A 180 -0.13 -19.86 13.36
CA SER A 180 0.55 -19.83 14.65
C SER A 180 1.96 -19.25 14.47
N SER A 181 2.38 -18.35 15.36
CA SER A 181 3.73 -17.82 15.38
C SER A 181 4.48 -18.33 16.61
N ALA A 182 5.71 -18.78 16.41
CA ALA A 182 6.65 -19.12 17.49
C ALA A 182 7.83 -18.14 17.41
N THR A 183 8.10 -17.41 18.48
CA THR A 183 9.32 -16.60 18.62
C THR A 183 10.50 -17.55 18.76
N GLY A 184 11.35 -17.58 17.74
CA GLY A 184 12.59 -18.34 17.79
C GLY A 184 13.63 -17.61 18.64
N LYS A 185 13.80 -18.00 19.91
CA LYS A 185 15.06 -17.66 20.58
C LYS A 185 16.19 -18.36 19.81
N SER A 186 17.03 -17.57 19.15
CA SER A 186 18.31 -18.04 18.61
C SER A 186 19.14 -18.55 19.79
N HIS A 187 19.23 -19.87 19.94
CA HIS A 187 20.34 -20.42 20.72
C HIS A 187 21.62 -20.19 19.92
N LYS A 188 22.48 -19.31 20.45
CA LYS A 188 23.89 -19.21 20.06
C LYS A 188 24.62 -20.51 20.33
#